data_9ce82dfbfe70fd986f672299060a0e23
#
_entry.id   9ce82dfbfe70fd986f672299060a0e23
#
_cell.length_a   1.000
_cell.length_b   1.000
_cell.length_c   1.000
_cell.angle_alpha   90.00
_cell.angle_beta   90.00
_cell.angle_gamma   90.00
#
_symmetry.space_group_name_H-M   'P 1'
#
loop_
_entity.id
_entity.type
_entity.pdbx_description
1 polymer ?
#
loop_
_entity_poly.entity_id
_entity_poly.type
_entity_poly.pdbx_seq_one_letter_code
_entity_poly.pdbx_strand_id
1 'polypeptide(L)'
;NWATTHEEAENLLDDFIERYLLNYGSFQDAINKENTFMFHSLLSPYLNCGLLDPKICIEKAEKKYYESNGEIPINSVEGFIRQVLGWREFIKGVYWENMPKYKNLNFWSHKGKLNSNWYEGTTGIPPLDDAINESSEFAYSHHINRLMIIANLMNLTGINPNEMYRWFMEMYIDSYDWVMVPNVYGMGSYADGGIFSTKPYICGSSYMLKMSNYKKD
;
A
#
# COMPACT_ATOMS: atom_id res chain seq x y z
N ASN A 1 -8.77 2.17 17.07
CA ASN A 1 -10.02 1.79 16.35
C ASN A 1 -10.07 2.53 15.03
N TRP A 2 -10.62 1.89 14.00
CA TRP A 2 -10.89 2.51 12.71
C TRP A 2 -12.09 3.44 12.82
N ALA A 3 -12.06 4.60 12.12
CA ALA A 3 -13.17 5.55 12.08
C ALA A 3 -14.40 4.94 11.37
N THR A 4 -15.58 5.30 11.84
CA THR A 4 -16.86 4.80 11.31
C THR A 4 -17.80 5.93 10.89
N THR A 5 -17.42 7.17 11.15
CA THR A 5 -18.17 8.37 10.79
C THR A 5 -17.31 9.36 10.02
N HIS A 6 -17.94 10.29 9.30
CA HIS A 6 -17.24 11.39 8.62
C HIS A 6 -16.41 12.23 9.60
N GLU A 7 -16.98 12.57 10.76
CA GLU A 7 -16.32 13.37 11.80
C GLU A 7 -15.05 12.68 12.32
N GLU A 8 -15.14 11.39 12.63
CA GLU A 8 -13.97 10.62 13.08
C GLU A 8 -12.89 10.53 12.00
N ALA A 9 -13.29 10.36 10.73
CA ALA A 9 -12.35 10.30 9.61
C ALA A 9 -11.67 11.66 9.35
N GLU A 10 -12.41 12.76 9.49
CA GLU A 10 -11.85 14.11 9.40
C GLU A 10 -10.89 14.42 10.54
N ASN A 11 -11.20 13.99 11.76
CA ASN A 11 -10.31 14.12 12.91
C ASN A 11 -8.99 13.37 12.71
N LEU A 12 -9.02 12.20 12.08
CA LEU A 12 -7.81 11.46 11.73
C LEU A 12 -7.00 12.16 10.63
N LEU A 13 -7.67 12.77 9.66
CA LEU A 13 -6.99 13.62 8.67
C LEU A 13 -6.30 14.81 9.33
N ASP A 14 -6.98 15.49 10.25
CA ASP A 14 -6.41 16.64 10.96
C ASP A 14 -5.22 16.21 11.83
N ASP A 15 -5.32 15.08 12.53
CA ASP A 15 -4.21 14.53 13.31
C ASP A 15 -3.00 14.20 12.42
N PHE A 16 -3.23 13.60 11.24
CA PHE A 16 -2.17 13.33 10.26
C PHE A 16 -1.49 14.62 9.80
N ILE A 17 -2.27 15.61 9.40
CA ILE A 17 -1.77 16.90 8.90
C ILE A 17 -0.92 17.62 9.96
N GLU A 18 -1.37 17.61 11.22
CA GLU A 18 -0.70 18.34 12.30
C GLU A 18 0.56 17.62 12.81
N ARG A 19 0.53 16.29 12.91
CA ARG A 19 1.56 15.53 13.63
C ARG A 19 2.51 14.74 12.75
N TYR A 20 2.05 14.29 11.57
CA TYR A 20 2.79 13.31 10.77
C TYR A 20 3.25 13.82 9.41
N LEU A 21 2.54 14.79 8.82
CA LEU A 21 2.84 15.31 7.48
C LEU A 21 4.28 15.82 7.36
N LEU A 22 4.82 16.45 8.40
CA LEU A 22 6.21 16.95 8.43
C LEU A 22 7.23 15.88 8.03
N ASN A 23 7.06 14.67 8.54
CA ASN A 23 8.00 13.56 8.35
C ASN A 23 7.59 12.59 7.23
N TYR A 24 6.38 12.71 6.70
CA TYR A 24 5.81 11.79 5.73
C TYR A 24 6.74 11.57 4.52
N GLY A 25 7.20 12.65 3.88
CA GLY A 25 8.02 12.55 2.67
C GLY A 25 9.35 11.83 2.84
N SER A 26 9.95 11.94 4.04
CA SER A 26 11.23 11.29 4.36
C SER A 26 11.08 9.81 4.68
N PHE A 27 9.91 9.38 5.18
CA PHE A 27 9.69 8.02 5.69
C PHE A 27 8.59 7.25 4.96
N GLN A 28 7.99 7.79 3.89
CA GLN A 28 6.90 7.12 3.18
C GLN A 28 7.23 5.71 2.66
N ASP A 29 8.51 5.44 2.36
CA ASP A 29 8.99 4.16 1.84
C ASP A 29 9.81 3.36 2.87
N ALA A 30 9.95 3.85 4.09
CA ALA A 30 10.71 3.18 5.13
C ALA A 30 9.93 2.01 5.74
N ILE A 31 10.65 0.96 6.15
CA ILE A 31 10.11 -0.20 6.85
C ILE A 31 10.67 -0.20 8.27
N ASN A 32 9.80 -0.31 9.27
CA ASN A 32 10.21 -0.43 10.67
C ASN A 32 9.45 -1.58 11.34
N LYS A 33 10.17 -2.62 11.75
CA LYS A 33 9.60 -3.81 12.40
C LYS A 33 8.95 -3.54 13.78
N GLU A 34 9.26 -2.40 14.39
CA GLU A 34 8.79 -2.03 15.73
C GLU A 34 7.63 -1.02 15.67
N ASN A 35 7.35 -0.45 14.48
CA ASN A 35 6.30 0.55 14.31
C ASN A 35 5.64 0.43 12.94
N THR A 36 4.48 -0.22 12.91
CA THR A 36 3.69 -0.50 11.70
C THR A 36 3.18 0.77 11.00
N PHE A 37 2.81 1.78 11.78
CA PHE A 37 2.12 2.95 11.23
C PHE A 37 3.05 4.11 10.86
N MET A 38 4.16 4.25 11.56
CA MET A 38 5.15 5.31 11.37
C MET A 38 4.49 6.69 11.15
N PHE A 39 4.73 7.29 9.99
CA PHE A 39 4.19 8.60 9.58
C PHE A 39 3.13 8.50 8.50
N HIS A 40 2.54 7.30 8.29
CA HIS A 40 1.50 7.08 7.28
C HIS A 40 0.15 7.65 7.73
N SER A 41 -0.66 8.10 6.76
CA SER A 41 -1.91 8.78 7.05
C SER A 41 -3.05 7.86 7.50
N LEU A 42 -3.02 6.59 7.13
CA LEU A 42 -4.08 5.59 7.40
C LEU A 42 -5.46 5.99 6.84
N LEU A 43 -5.50 6.86 5.81
CA LEU A 43 -6.74 7.42 5.29
C LEU A 43 -7.38 6.59 4.17
N SER A 44 -6.67 5.58 3.64
CA SER A 44 -7.14 4.78 2.50
C SER A 44 -8.51 4.12 2.71
N PRO A 45 -8.87 3.55 3.89
CA PRO A 45 -10.21 3.00 4.10
C PRO A 45 -11.31 4.04 3.92
N TYR A 46 -11.12 5.23 4.46
CA TYR A 46 -12.10 6.30 4.46
C TYR A 46 -12.27 6.95 3.09
N LEU A 47 -11.18 7.09 2.35
CA LEU A 47 -11.20 7.53 0.96
C LEU A 47 -11.90 6.50 0.05
N ASN A 48 -11.73 5.20 0.33
CA ASN A 48 -12.30 4.15 -0.48
C ASN A 48 -13.79 3.94 -0.23
N CYS A 49 -14.26 4.10 1.01
CA CYS A 49 -15.69 4.01 1.34
C CYS A 49 -16.45 5.33 1.24
N GLY A 50 -15.77 6.45 0.96
CA GLY A 50 -16.39 7.76 0.79
C GLY A 50 -16.66 8.52 2.09
N LEU A 51 -16.05 8.11 3.23
CA LEU A 51 -16.09 8.89 4.47
C LEU A 51 -15.22 10.16 4.41
N LEU A 52 -14.18 10.16 3.55
CA LEU A 52 -13.37 11.34 3.23
C LEU A 52 -13.42 11.65 1.75
N ASP A 53 -13.55 12.94 1.42
CA ASP A 53 -13.37 13.44 0.07
C ASP A 53 -11.85 13.64 -0.19
N PRO A 54 -11.30 13.07 -1.28
CA PRO A 54 -9.91 13.29 -1.67
C PRO A 54 -9.53 14.77 -1.81
N LYS A 55 -10.47 15.61 -2.26
CA LYS A 55 -10.26 17.04 -2.41
C LYS A 55 -9.98 17.72 -1.07
N ILE A 56 -10.75 17.39 -0.03
CA ILE A 56 -10.54 17.93 1.32
C ILE A 56 -9.15 17.56 1.85
N CYS A 57 -8.70 16.32 1.61
CA CYS A 57 -7.37 15.86 2.01
C CYS A 57 -6.25 16.70 1.37
N ILE A 58 -6.39 16.99 0.06
CA ILE A 58 -5.42 17.79 -0.70
C ILE A 58 -5.42 19.25 -0.21
N GLU A 59 -6.61 19.86 -0.11
CA GLU A 59 -6.74 21.26 0.31
C GLU A 59 -6.20 21.50 1.71
N LYS A 60 -6.44 20.58 2.66
CA LYS A 60 -5.89 20.67 4.03
C LYS A 60 -4.36 20.54 4.03
N ALA A 61 -3.79 19.62 3.25
CA ALA A 61 -2.34 19.45 3.18
C ALA A 61 -1.66 20.67 2.54
N GLU A 62 -2.23 21.20 1.46
CA GLU A 62 -1.74 22.39 0.78
C GLU A 62 -1.83 23.63 1.68
N LYS A 63 -2.97 23.83 2.35
CA LYS A 63 -3.14 24.92 3.31
C LYS A 63 -2.08 24.86 4.42
N LYS A 64 -1.88 23.69 5.03
CA LYS A 64 -0.88 23.50 6.07
C LYS A 64 0.55 23.81 5.60
N TYR A 65 0.87 23.45 4.36
CA TYR A 65 2.16 23.77 3.76
C TYR A 65 2.39 25.29 3.69
N TYR A 66 1.43 26.05 3.16
CA TYR A 66 1.57 27.50 3.06
C TYR A 66 1.60 28.19 4.43
N GLU A 67 0.84 27.71 5.39
CA GLU A 67 0.82 28.24 6.75
C GLU A 67 2.06 27.90 7.57
N SER A 68 2.81 26.86 7.18
CA SER A 68 4.01 26.41 7.89
C SER A 68 5.23 27.33 7.72
N ASN A 69 5.17 28.33 6.83
CA ASN A 69 6.30 29.23 6.55
C ASN A 69 7.62 28.50 6.22
N GLY A 70 7.53 27.33 5.57
CA GLY A 70 8.69 26.53 5.14
C GLY A 70 9.15 25.47 6.14
N GLU A 71 8.45 25.29 7.27
CA GLU A 71 8.77 24.20 8.20
C GLU A 71 8.44 22.82 7.62
N ILE A 72 7.33 22.71 6.88
CA ILE A 72 6.97 21.46 6.20
C ILE A 72 7.69 21.38 4.86
N PRO A 73 8.53 20.36 4.61
CA PRO A 73 9.23 20.23 3.36
C PRO A 73 8.30 19.87 2.21
N ILE A 74 8.56 20.40 1.02
CA ILE A 74 7.73 20.20 -0.17
C ILE A 74 7.57 18.72 -0.54
N ASN A 75 8.59 17.89 -0.34
CA ASN A 75 8.52 16.46 -0.62
C ASN A 75 7.47 15.71 0.23
N SER A 76 7.16 16.20 1.42
CA SER A 76 6.10 15.62 2.27
C SER A 76 4.72 15.91 1.70
N VAL A 77 4.46 17.16 1.33
CA VAL A 77 3.16 17.59 0.78
C VAL A 77 2.95 17.05 -0.63
N GLU A 78 3.95 17.20 -1.51
CA GLU A 78 3.91 16.67 -2.87
C GLU A 78 3.74 15.14 -2.84
N GLY A 79 4.51 14.45 -2.01
CA GLY A 79 4.40 13.00 -1.86
C GLY A 79 3.00 12.56 -1.45
N PHE A 80 2.39 13.23 -0.46
CA PHE A 80 1.03 12.93 -0.02
C PHE A 80 -0.02 13.23 -1.10
N ILE A 81 0.03 14.41 -1.71
CA ILE A 81 -0.91 14.80 -2.77
C ILE A 81 -0.82 13.86 -3.98
N ARG A 82 0.39 13.45 -4.36
CA ARG A 82 0.58 12.48 -5.46
C ARG A 82 -0.07 11.13 -5.18
N GLN A 83 -0.09 10.66 -3.93
CA GLN A 83 -0.79 9.43 -3.58
C GLN A 83 -2.32 9.61 -3.65
N VAL A 84 -2.83 10.73 -3.12
CA VAL A 84 -4.28 10.97 -3.04
C VAL A 84 -4.89 11.29 -4.42
N LEU A 85 -4.23 12.11 -5.23
CA LEU A 85 -4.71 12.52 -6.54
C LEU A 85 -4.17 11.62 -7.66
N GLY A 86 -2.84 11.67 -7.89
CA GLY A 86 -2.23 11.07 -9.07
C GLY A 86 -2.36 9.56 -9.09
N TRP A 87 -2.01 8.91 -7.99
CA TRP A 87 -2.02 7.45 -7.94
C TRP A 87 -3.43 6.87 -7.98
N ARG A 88 -4.39 7.46 -7.27
CA ARG A 88 -5.78 6.99 -7.28
C ARG A 88 -6.44 7.13 -8.65
N GLU A 89 -6.23 8.26 -9.35
CA GLU A 89 -6.78 8.44 -10.70
C GLU A 89 -6.11 7.53 -11.73
N PHE A 90 -4.80 7.30 -11.62
CA PHE A 90 -4.09 6.36 -12.47
C PHE A 90 -4.64 4.93 -12.31
N ILE A 91 -4.75 4.44 -11.07
CA ILE A 91 -5.27 3.10 -10.78
C ILE A 91 -6.70 2.94 -11.29
N LYS A 92 -7.56 3.94 -11.06
CA LYS A 92 -8.94 3.97 -11.53
C LYS A 92 -9.00 3.91 -13.05
N GLY A 93 -8.16 4.66 -13.75
CA GLY A 93 -8.04 4.61 -15.21
C GLY A 93 -7.64 3.22 -15.71
N VAL A 94 -6.58 2.62 -15.14
CA VAL A 94 -6.14 1.26 -15.49
C VAL A 94 -7.26 0.24 -15.27
N TYR A 95 -7.98 0.33 -14.16
CA TYR A 95 -9.11 -0.56 -13.85
C TYR A 95 -10.21 -0.45 -14.90
N TRP A 96 -10.74 0.75 -15.15
CA TRP A 96 -11.86 0.94 -16.05
C TRP A 96 -11.56 0.61 -17.51
N GLU A 97 -10.34 0.84 -17.96
CA GLU A 97 -9.94 0.55 -19.34
C GLU A 97 -9.72 -0.94 -19.62
N ASN A 98 -9.32 -1.71 -18.60
CA ASN A 98 -8.87 -3.08 -18.81
C ASN A 98 -9.83 -4.16 -18.27
N MET A 99 -10.81 -3.81 -17.44
CA MET A 99 -11.79 -4.78 -16.94
C MET A 99 -12.80 -5.20 -18.02
N PRO A 100 -13.36 -6.43 -17.97
CA PRO A 100 -13.08 -7.50 -16.99
C PRO A 100 -11.88 -8.40 -17.34
N LYS A 101 -11.23 -8.19 -18.47
CA LYS A 101 -10.16 -9.07 -18.97
C LYS A 101 -8.93 -9.09 -18.06
N TYR A 102 -8.66 -7.97 -17.37
CA TYR A 102 -7.48 -7.78 -16.55
C TYR A 102 -7.33 -8.84 -15.45
N LYS A 103 -8.42 -9.24 -14.80
CA LYS A 103 -8.44 -10.30 -13.77
C LYS A 103 -8.07 -11.71 -14.25
N ASN A 104 -7.95 -11.91 -15.58
CA ASN A 104 -7.59 -13.19 -16.15
C ASN A 104 -6.14 -13.23 -16.65
N LEU A 105 -5.40 -12.13 -16.48
CA LEU A 105 -4.02 -12.04 -16.94
C LEU A 105 -3.08 -12.77 -15.97
N ASN A 106 -2.12 -13.49 -16.56
CA ASN A 106 -1.11 -14.24 -15.83
C ASN A 106 0.13 -14.42 -16.73
N PHE A 107 0.86 -13.33 -16.94
CA PHE A 107 2.00 -13.28 -17.85
C PHE A 107 3.04 -14.37 -17.58
N TRP A 108 3.33 -14.63 -16.30
CA TRP A 108 4.31 -15.63 -15.89
C TRP A 108 3.79 -17.07 -15.89
N SER A 109 2.49 -17.27 -16.15
CA SER A 109 1.81 -18.58 -16.04
C SER A 109 1.96 -19.23 -14.64
N HIS A 110 1.98 -18.44 -13.60
CA HIS A 110 2.09 -18.90 -12.21
C HIS A 110 0.88 -19.73 -11.81
N LYS A 111 1.12 -20.85 -11.10
CA LYS A 111 0.09 -21.83 -10.71
C LYS A 111 0.08 -22.15 -9.21
N GLY A 112 1.03 -21.56 -8.46
CA GLY A 112 1.17 -21.80 -7.02
C GLY A 112 -0.08 -21.38 -6.26
N LYS A 113 -0.33 -22.06 -5.15
CA LYS A 113 -1.41 -21.75 -4.20
C LYS A 113 -0.80 -21.29 -2.89
N LEU A 114 -1.55 -20.46 -2.17
CA LEU A 114 -1.21 -20.09 -0.80
C LEU A 114 -1.52 -21.24 0.15
N ASN A 115 -0.62 -21.53 1.07
CA ASN A 115 -0.85 -22.44 2.19
C ASN A 115 -1.15 -21.63 3.47
N SER A 116 -1.41 -22.30 4.60
CA SER A 116 -1.75 -21.66 5.87
C SER A 116 -0.64 -20.70 6.36
N ASN A 117 0.63 -20.96 6.05
CA ASN A 117 1.74 -20.12 6.51
C ASN A 117 1.62 -18.66 6.05
N TRP A 118 0.99 -18.42 4.88
CA TRP A 118 0.70 -17.08 4.36
C TRP A 118 -0.42 -16.34 5.11
N TYR A 119 -1.16 -17.03 5.95
CA TYR A 119 -2.19 -16.45 6.83
C TYR A 119 -1.73 -16.40 8.29
N GLU A 120 -0.85 -17.33 8.69
CA GLU A 120 -0.39 -17.50 10.06
C GLU A 120 0.94 -16.77 10.35
N GLY A 121 1.61 -16.21 9.31
CA GLY A 121 2.91 -15.57 9.47
C GLY A 121 3.99 -16.54 9.95
N THR A 122 4.00 -17.76 9.40
CA THR A 122 4.91 -18.86 9.78
C THR A 122 5.72 -19.39 8.59
N THR A 123 6.08 -18.50 7.67
CA THR A 123 6.82 -18.85 6.45
C THR A 123 8.31 -19.14 6.73
N GLY A 124 8.83 -18.66 7.86
CA GLY A 124 10.23 -18.73 8.23
C GLY A 124 11.10 -17.63 7.62
N ILE A 125 10.48 -16.61 6.99
CA ILE A 125 11.15 -15.42 6.47
C ILE A 125 10.75 -14.23 7.36
N PRO A 126 11.60 -13.77 8.30
CA PRO A 126 11.19 -12.81 9.31
C PRO A 126 10.48 -11.55 8.78
N PRO A 127 10.98 -10.83 7.74
CA PRO A 127 10.27 -9.67 7.23
C PRO A 127 8.88 -9.98 6.65
N LEU A 128 8.71 -11.18 6.08
CA LEU A 128 7.43 -11.62 5.54
C LEU A 128 6.46 -12.00 6.67
N ASP A 129 6.94 -12.73 7.66
CA ASP A 129 6.14 -13.16 8.80
C ASP A 129 5.66 -11.94 9.60
N ASP A 130 6.54 -10.96 9.83
CA ASP A 130 6.18 -9.69 10.47
C ASP A 130 5.10 -8.94 9.67
N ALA A 131 5.24 -8.82 8.35
CA ALA A 131 4.27 -8.12 7.49
C ALA A 131 2.91 -8.84 7.41
N ILE A 132 2.89 -10.19 7.45
CA ILE A 132 1.65 -10.98 7.53
C ILE A 132 0.97 -10.79 8.89
N ASN A 133 1.74 -10.84 9.98
CA ASN A 133 1.22 -10.65 11.33
C ASN A 133 0.62 -9.24 11.52
N GLU A 134 1.30 -8.19 11.02
CA GLU A 134 0.73 -6.82 10.98
C GLU A 134 -0.60 -6.79 10.22
N SER A 135 -0.65 -7.43 9.05
CA SER A 135 -1.86 -7.47 8.23
C SER A 135 -3.01 -8.19 8.94
N SER A 136 -2.72 -9.26 9.67
CA SER A 136 -3.69 -10.02 10.46
C SER A 136 -4.19 -9.26 11.69
N GLU A 137 -3.28 -8.56 12.39
CA GLU A 137 -3.60 -7.86 13.63
C GLU A 137 -4.38 -6.56 13.38
N PHE A 138 -3.93 -5.77 12.38
CA PHE A 138 -4.45 -4.43 12.14
C PHE A 138 -5.37 -4.32 10.93
N ALA A 139 -5.54 -5.39 10.16
CA ALA A 139 -6.15 -5.35 8.81
C ALA A 139 -5.49 -4.26 7.93
N TYR A 140 -4.22 -3.98 8.19
CA TYR A 140 -3.42 -2.93 7.54
C TYR A 140 -1.93 -3.30 7.56
N SER A 141 -1.26 -2.91 6.51
CA SER A 141 0.19 -2.79 6.42
C SER A 141 0.48 -1.70 5.39
N HIS A 142 1.57 -0.96 5.52
CA HIS A 142 1.86 0.12 4.57
C HIS A 142 2.26 -0.43 3.19
N HIS A 143 2.18 0.43 2.17
CA HIS A 143 2.33 0.04 0.76
C HIS A 143 3.62 -0.75 0.48
N ILE A 144 4.74 -0.36 1.06
CA ILE A 144 6.03 -1.02 0.81
C ILE A 144 6.05 -2.45 1.36
N ASN A 145 5.47 -2.71 2.53
CA ASN A 145 5.31 -4.07 3.04
C ASN A 145 4.42 -4.90 2.09
N ARG A 146 3.32 -4.31 1.61
CA ARG A 146 2.42 -4.99 0.66
C ARG A 146 3.12 -5.31 -0.65
N LEU A 147 3.86 -4.36 -1.24
CA LEU A 147 4.48 -4.51 -2.55
C LEU A 147 5.80 -5.26 -2.50
N MET A 148 6.76 -4.73 -1.72
CA MET A 148 8.16 -5.16 -1.79
C MET A 148 8.46 -6.36 -0.89
N ILE A 149 7.58 -6.69 0.05
CA ILE A 149 7.71 -7.89 0.88
C ILE A 149 6.69 -8.93 0.43
N ILE A 150 5.40 -8.72 0.68
CA ILE A 150 4.37 -9.75 0.50
C ILE A 150 4.18 -10.09 -0.98
N ALA A 151 3.81 -9.11 -1.82
CA ALA A 151 3.57 -9.36 -3.24
C ALA A 151 4.83 -9.82 -3.98
N ASN A 152 6.00 -9.24 -3.66
CA ASN A 152 7.28 -9.65 -4.24
C ASN A 152 7.58 -11.14 -3.96
N LEU A 153 7.42 -11.60 -2.72
CA LEU A 153 7.67 -13.01 -2.38
C LEU A 153 6.60 -13.94 -2.95
N MET A 154 5.34 -13.54 -2.99
CA MET A 154 4.30 -14.30 -3.69
C MET A 154 4.63 -14.46 -5.17
N ASN A 155 5.09 -13.39 -5.84
CA ASN A 155 5.46 -13.43 -7.24
C ASN A 155 6.70 -14.32 -7.48
N LEU A 156 7.76 -14.17 -6.68
CA LEU A 156 8.99 -14.96 -6.78
C LEU A 156 8.77 -16.46 -6.50
N THR A 157 7.79 -16.80 -5.67
CA THR A 157 7.44 -18.19 -5.38
C THR A 157 6.39 -18.76 -6.32
N GLY A 158 6.00 -18.00 -7.36
CA GLY A 158 5.12 -18.48 -8.41
C GLY A 158 3.65 -18.62 -8.02
N ILE A 159 3.18 -17.84 -7.03
CA ILE A 159 1.78 -17.84 -6.62
C ILE A 159 0.90 -17.28 -7.74
N ASN A 160 -0.22 -17.95 -7.98
CA ASN A 160 -1.20 -17.53 -8.98
C ASN A 160 -1.76 -16.13 -8.66
N PRO A 161 -1.86 -15.19 -9.62
CA PRO A 161 -2.38 -13.85 -9.37
C PRO A 161 -3.78 -13.80 -8.73
N ASN A 162 -4.65 -14.78 -9.04
CA ASN A 162 -5.97 -14.87 -8.41
C ASN A 162 -5.89 -15.24 -6.91
N GLU A 163 -4.93 -16.10 -6.53
CA GLU A 163 -4.67 -16.41 -5.12
C GLU A 163 -4.12 -15.17 -4.38
N MET A 164 -3.17 -14.45 -5.01
CA MET A 164 -2.67 -13.18 -4.47
C MET A 164 -3.81 -12.18 -4.29
N TYR A 165 -4.62 -11.97 -5.32
CA TYR A 165 -5.76 -11.05 -5.27
C TYR A 165 -6.73 -11.40 -4.13
N ARG A 166 -7.10 -12.67 -3.99
CA ARG A 166 -7.99 -13.12 -2.92
C ARG A 166 -7.40 -12.79 -1.55
N TRP A 167 -6.13 -13.11 -1.33
CA TRP A 167 -5.44 -12.82 -0.07
C TRP A 167 -5.46 -11.32 0.26
N PHE A 168 -5.11 -10.46 -0.71
CA PHE A 168 -5.13 -9.01 -0.51
C PHE A 168 -6.54 -8.46 -0.22
N MET A 169 -7.57 -9.04 -0.83
CA MET A 169 -8.96 -8.66 -0.54
C MET A 169 -9.43 -9.09 0.85
N GLU A 170 -8.93 -10.22 1.35
CA GLU A 170 -9.28 -10.77 2.65
C GLU A 170 -8.56 -10.07 3.82
N MET A 171 -7.32 -9.63 3.61
CA MET A 171 -6.45 -9.19 4.70
C MET A 171 -6.51 -7.69 5.01
N TYR A 172 -7.06 -6.86 4.14
CA TYR A 172 -6.96 -5.41 4.31
C TYR A 172 -8.32 -4.70 4.35
N ILE A 173 -8.46 -3.79 5.32
CA ILE A 173 -9.68 -2.98 5.52
C ILE A 173 -9.94 -1.98 4.38
N ASP A 174 -8.91 -1.59 3.66
CA ASP A 174 -8.98 -0.67 2.51
C ASP A 174 -9.14 -1.36 1.16
N SER A 175 -9.43 -2.67 1.16
CA SER A 175 -9.58 -3.47 -0.05
C SER A 175 -10.87 -3.17 -0.78
N TYR A 176 -10.71 -2.70 -2.02
CA TYR A 176 -11.78 -2.52 -3.01
C TYR A 176 -11.31 -3.05 -4.36
N ASP A 177 -12.24 -3.59 -5.15
CA ASP A 177 -11.89 -4.23 -6.41
C ASP A 177 -11.09 -3.31 -7.34
N TRP A 178 -11.54 -2.07 -7.51
CA TRP A 178 -10.88 -1.09 -8.37
C TRP A 178 -9.47 -0.69 -7.90
N VAL A 179 -9.19 -0.79 -6.60
CA VAL A 179 -7.85 -0.55 -6.02
C VAL A 179 -6.99 -1.80 -6.16
N MET A 180 -7.50 -2.95 -5.73
CA MET A 180 -6.70 -4.18 -5.61
C MET A 180 -6.38 -4.82 -6.96
N VAL A 181 -7.28 -4.75 -7.93
CA VAL A 181 -7.03 -5.38 -9.24
C VAL A 181 -5.78 -4.81 -9.92
N PRO A 182 -5.64 -3.50 -10.15
CA PRO A 182 -4.43 -2.98 -10.78
C PRO A 182 -3.18 -3.12 -9.92
N ASN A 183 -3.31 -3.01 -8.58
CA ASN A 183 -2.18 -3.16 -7.68
C ASN A 183 -1.66 -4.61 -7.65
N VAL A 184 -2.53 -5.61 -7.64
CA VAL A 184 -2.11 -7.02 -7.59
C VAL A 184 -1.67 -7.54 -8.95
N TYR A 185 -2.52 -7.41 -9.99
CA TYR A 185 -2.21 -7.95 -11.31
C TYR A 185 -1.16 -7.14 -12.07
N GLY A 186 -1.14 -5.82 -11.86
CA GLY A 186 -0.15 -4.92 -12.47
C GLY A 186 1.10 -4.80 -11.62
N MET A 187 1.03 -4.03 -10.54
CA MET A 187 2.20 -3.66 -9.76
C MET A 187 2.83 -4.85 -9.03
N GLY A 188 2.05 -5.63 -8.27
CA GLY A 188 2.56 -6.65 -7.37
C GLY A 188 3.07 -7.92 -8.07
N SER A 189 2.34 -8.40 -9.07
CA SER A 189 2.66 -9.66 -9.75
C SER A 189 3.17 -9.51 -11.18
N TYR A 190 3.03 -8.32 -11.80
CA TYR A 190 3.30 -8.13 -13.23
C TYR A 190 2.52 -9.12 -14.12
N ALA A 191 1.38 -9.59 -13.63
CA ALA A 191 0.55 -10.55 -14.35
C ALA A 191 -0.04 -9.99 -15.63
N ASP A 192 -0.10 -8.66 -15.75
CA ASP A 192 -0.58 -7.93 -16.92
C ASP A 192 0.45 -7.81 -18.07
N GLY A 193 1.69 -8.20 -17.82
CA GLY A 193 2.76 -8.16 -18.81
C GLY A 193 3.19 -6.76 -19.23
N GLY A 194 2.90 -5.74 -18.44
CA GLY A 194 3.41 -4.39 -18.65
C GLY A 194 2.35 -3.32 -18.99
N ILE A 195 1.08 -3.57 -18.75
CA ILE A 195 0.01 -2.55 -18.88
C ILE A 195 0.18 -1.48 -17.81
N PHE A 196 0.40 -1.90 -16.55
CA PHE A 196 0.54 -1.02 -15.40
C PHE A 196 1.92 -0.38 -15.29
N SER A 197 2.96 -1.16 -15.46
CA SER A 197 4.35 -0.73 -15.29
C SER A 197 5.26 -1.36 -16.34
N THR A 198 6.30 -0.65 -16.75
CA THR A 198 7.23 -1.09 -17.82
C THR A 198 8.11 -2.28 -17.42
N LYS A 199 8.20 -2.58 -16.14
CA LYS A 199 9.00 -3.68 -15.58
C LYS A 199 8.41 -4.16 -14.25
N PRO A 200 8.65 -5.46 -13.88
CA PRO A 200 8.20 -5.98 -12.60
C PRO A 200 8.93 -5.32 -11.43
N TYR A 201 8.22 -5.16 -10.32
CA TYR A 201 8.78 -4.76 -9.04
C TYR A 201 9.33 -6.00 -8.32
N ILE A 202 10.63 -6.23 -8.47
CA ILE A 202 11.32 -7.36 -7.84
C ILE A 202 12.47 -6.82 -7.01
N CYS A 203 12.57 -7.28 -5.77
CA CYS A 203 13.66 -6.95 -4.87
C CYS A 203 14.21 -8.18 -4.15
N GLY A 204 15.45 -8.08 -3.71
CA GLY A 204 16.10 -9.08 -2.88
C GLY A 204 16.41 -8.56 -1.48
N SER A 205 17.12 -9.36 -0.68
CA SER A 205 17.50 -9.04 0.70
C SER A 205 18.25 -7.71 0.84
N SER A 206 19.05 -7.32 -0.15
CA SER A 206 19.77 -6.04 -0.14
C SER A 206 18.84 -4.82 -0.05
N TYR A 207 17.70 -4.87 -0.74
CA TYR A 207 16.70 -3.83 -0.65
C TYR A 207 16.07 -3.80 0.75
N MET A 208 15.68 -4.96 1.27
CA MET A 208 15.11 -5.09 2.60
C MET A 208 16.02 -4.50 3.68
N LEU A 209 17.31 -4.87 3.66
CA LEU A 209 18.29 -4.35 4.61
C LEU A 209 18.53 -2.84 4.49
N LYS A 210 18.41 -2.27 3.27
CA LYS A 210 18.59 -0.83 3.03
C LYS A 210 17.40 -0.01 3.51
N MET A 211 16.18 -0.53 3.32
CA MET A 211 14.94 0.22 3.54
C MET A 211 14.32 -0.02 4.93
N SER A 212 14.95 -0.87 5.74
CA SER A 212 14.40 -1.29 7.04
C SER A 212 15.45 -1.27 8.15
N ASN A 213 14.99 -1.52 9.37
CA ASN A 213 15.84 -1.78 10.53
C ASN A 213 16.12 -3.28 10.77
N TYR A 214 15.81 -4.17 9.80
CA TYR A 214 16.25 -5.56 9.84
C TYR A 214 17.77 -5.64 9.72
N LYS A 215 18.36 -6.64 10.40
CA LYS A 215 19.81 -6.91 10.36
C LYS A 215 20.06 -8.22 9.61
N LYS A 216 21.22 -8.32 9.01
CA LYS A 216 21.69 -9.57 8.43
C LYS A 216 22.12 -10.49 9.58
N ASP A 217 21.56 -11.70 9.60
CA ASP A 217 22.00 -12.80 10.47
C ASP A 217 23.30 -13.41 9.96
#